data_e574551df4922ed8f65d57eb12db2e43
#
_entry.id   e574551df4922ed8f65d57eb12db2e43
#
_cell.length_a   1.000
_cell.length_b   1.000
_cell.length_c   1.000
_cell.angle_alpha   90.00
_cell.angle_beta   90.00
_cell.angle_gamma   90.00
#
_symmetry.space_group_name_H-M   'P 1'
#
loop_
_entity.id
_entity.type
_entity.pdbx_description
1 polymer ?
#
loop_
_entity_poly.entity_id
_entity_poly.type
_entity_poly.pdbx_seq_one_letter_code
_entity_poly.pdbx_strand_id
1 'polypeptide(L)'
;MTSRWGKYLLSGIMIAVLAGCQSRPTDRGQQYKDGRLEQSLELVNEPNAAGKPVNAKDYSDQVKVINQSSPGLYNRNSDTFNAVQNWMLAGADTSKLSLFGLNAYQMEGVDNFGNVQFTGYYTPVLQARYTPQGEFRHPLYRMPAKGKRRLPDRAAIYAGALDNRNLIIAYTNSLVDNFMMEVQGSGYVDYGDGRPLTFFGYAGKNGHAYRSIGKVLIDRGEVARADMSMQAIRQWAENHSEAEVRELLEQNPSFVFFKPVMYAPVKGASAVPLIAKASVASDKSLIPPGTTLLAEVPLLDDQGKFTGKYQMRLMVALDVG
;
A
#
# COMPACT_ATOMS: atom_id res chain seq x y z
N MET A 1 47.08 -66.20 -8.56
CA MET A 1 46.55 -65.55 -7.35
C MET A 1 45.98 -64.21 -7.78
N THR A 2 44.72 -64.19 -7.84
CA THR A 2 43.93 -63.13 -8.49
C THR A 2 43.41 -62.16 -7.47
N SER A 3 43.76 -60.89 -7.59
CA SER A 3 43.18 -59.79 -6.78
C SER A 3 42.19 -59.01 -7.66
N ARG A 4 40.91 -59.11 -7.29
CA ARG A 4 39.81 -58.39 -7.90
C ARG A 4 39.73 -56.96 -7.30
N TRP A 5 39.88 -55.96 -8.13
CA TRP A 5 39.56 -54.57 -7.79
C TRP A 5 38.08 -54.30 -8.09
N GLY A 6 37.29 -54.06 -7.03
CA GLY A 6 35.92 -53.64 -7.13
C GLY A 6 35.84 -52.15 -7.51
N LYS A 7 35.16 -51.86 -8.64
CA LYS A 7 34.81 -50.51 -9.04
C LYS A 7 33.61 -50.04 -8.23
N TYR A 8 33.81 -49.06 -7.34
CA TYR A 8 32.72 -48.32 -6.74
C TYR A 8 32.31 -47.23 -7.70
N LEU A 9 31.13 -47.40 -8.33
CA LEU A 9 30.40 -46.32 -8.98
C LEU A 9 29.79 -45.41 -7.90
N LEU A 10 30.37 -44.25 -7.69
CA LEU A 10 29.72 -43.18 -6.96
C LEU A 10 28.67 -42.56 -7.89
N SER A 11 27.42 -42.98 -7.73
CA SER A 11 26.28 -42.26 -8.29
C SER A 11 26.09 -40.97 -7.51
N GLY A 12 26.63 -39.90 -8.03
CA GLY A 12 26.33 -38.55 -7.54
C GLY A 12 24.88 -38.23 -7.82
N ILE A 13 24.06 -38.28 -6.77
CA ILE A 13 22.70 -37.71 -6.80
C ILE A 13 22.86 -36.19 -6.85
N MET A 14 22.73 -35.65 -8.05
CA MET A 14 22.62 -34.21 -8.25
C MET A 14 21.23 -33.81 -7.78
N ILE A 15 21.11 -33.35 -6.54
CA ILE A 15 19.94 -32.71 -6.01
C ILE A 15 19.87 -31.33 -6.72
N ALA A 16 19.12 -31.29 -7.80
CA ALA A 16 18.70 -30.01 -8.36
C ALA A 16 17.78 -29.35 -7.33
N VAL A 17 18.34 -28.47 -6.52
CA VAL A 17 17.57 -27.52 -5.73
C VAL A 17 16.90 -26.59 -6.75
N LEU A 18 15.68 -26.94 -7.14
CA LEU A 18 14.76 -25.99 -7.77
C LEU A 18 14.49 -24.93 -6.69
N ALA A 19 15.36 -23.93 -6.64
CA ALA A 19 15.02 -22.66 -6.01
C ALA A 19 13.85 -22.09 -6.80
N GLY A 20 12.65 -22.51 -6.44
CA GLY A 20 11.44 -21.86 -6.89
C GLY A 20 11.58 -20.40 -6.53
N CYS A 21 11.57 -19.53 -7.54
CA CYS A 21 11.42 -18.12 -7.36
C CYS A 21 10.06 -17.90 -6.68
N GLN A 22 10.01 -18.05 -5.37
CA GLN A 22 8.95 -17.46 -4.59
C GLN A 22 9.20 -15.96 -4.64
N SER A 23 8.50 -15.28 -5.54
CA SER A 23 8.42 -13.82 -5.51
C SER A 23 7.98 -13.43 -4.10
N ARG A 24 8.91 -12.89 -3.33
CA ARG A 24 8.60 -12.41 -1.99
C ARG A 24 7.68 -11.20 -2.14
N PRO A 25 6.69 -11.00 -1.26
CA PRO A 25 5.83 -9.81 -1.28
C PRO A 25 6.61 -8.49 -1.18
N THR A 26 7.89 -8.55 -0.87
CA THR A 26 8.83 -7.43 -0.75
C THR A 26 9.46 -7.01 -2.08
N ASP A 27 9.22 -7.74 -3.18
CA ASP A 27 9.84 -7.44 -4.48
C ASP A 27 9.21 -6.24 -5.20
N ARG A 28 8.24 -5.59 -4.59
CA ARG A 28 7.64 -4.37 -5.13
C ARG A 28 8.63 -3.21 -5.01
N GLY A 29 9.06 -2.70 -6.15
CA GLY A 29 9.99 -1.58 -6.22
C GLY A 29 11.47 -1.97 -6.07
N GLN A 30 11.79 -3.26 -6.03
CA GLN A 30 13.15 -3.78 -6.05
C GLN A 30 13.55 -4.10 -7.49
N GLN A 31 14.79 -3.81 -7.80
CA GLN A 31 15.35 -4.08 -9.11
C GLN A 31 16.12 -5.38 -9.12
N TYR A 32 15.93 -6.14 -10.19
CA TYR A 32 16.71 -7.32 -10.48
C TYR A 32 17.58 -7.02 -11.70
N LYS A 33 18.91 -6.99 -11.50
CA LYS A 33 19.86 -6.94 -12.57
C LYS A 33 20.59 -8.29 -12.64
N ASP A 34 20.56 -8.93 -13.78
CA ASP A 34 21.18 -10.25 -14.00
C ASP A 34 20.72 -11.33 -12.98
N GLY A 35 19.44 -11.28 -12.59
CA GLY A 35 18.84 -12.20 -11.61
C GLY A 35 19.26 -11.94 -10.15
N ARG A 36 19.95 -10.83 -9.87
CA ARG A 36 20.30 -10.37 -8.53
C ARG A 36 19.48 -9.14 -8.17
N LEU A 37 19.04 -9.09 -6.92
CA LEU A 37 18.40 -7.91 -6.38
C LEU A 37 19.46 -6.82 -6.19
N GLU A 38 19.41 -5.77 -6.99
CA GLU A 38 20.18 -4.55 -6.77
C GLU A 38 19.30 -3.51 -6.12
N GLN A 39 19.66 -3.09 -4.92
CA GLN A 39 19.06 -1.95 -4.23
C GLN A 39 19.83 -0.71 -4.70
N SER A 40 19.58 -0.24 -5.91
CA SER A 40 20.28 0.93 -6.39
C SER A 40 19.32 2.04 -6.79
N LEU A 41 19.48 3.14 -6.07
CA LEU A 41 19.10 4.45 -6.55
C LEU A 41 20.33 5.01 -7.28
N GLU A 42 20.23 5.18 -8.58
CA GLU A 42 21.34 5.77 -9.37
C GLU A 42 21.29 7.29 -9.31
N LEU A 43 22.43 7.91 -9.02
CA LEU A 43 22.57 9.35 -9.11
C LEU A 43 22.43 9.79 -10.57
N VAL A 44 21.48 10.66 -10.85
CA VAL A 44 21.29 11.23 -12.19
C VAL A 44 21.56 12.73 -12.17
N ASN A 45 22.40 13.19 -13.09
CA ASN A 45 22.74 14.61 -13.18
C ASN A 45 21.56 15.46 -13.65
N GLU A 46 20.77 14.93 -14.57
CA GLU A 46 19.58 15.58 -15.11
C GLU A 46 18.44 14.54 -15.16
N PRO A 47 17.48 14.60 -14.23
CA PRO A 47 16.32 13.73 -14.31
C PRO A 47 15.50 14.04 -15.57
N ASN A 48 15.19 12.99 -16.32
CA ASN A 48 14.31 13.12 -17.47
C ASN A 48 12.88 13.36 -16.99
N ALA A 49 12.47 14.62 -16.89
CA ALA A 49 11.17 15.02 -16.39
C ALA A 49 10.38 15.75 -17.47
N ALA A 50 9.20 15.25 -17.77
CA ALA A 50 8.33 15.78 -18.83
C ALA A 50 7.61 17.10 -18.46
N GLY A 51 8.10 17.85 -17.48
CA GLY A 51 7.52 19.13 -17.13
C GLY A 51 7.73 19.57 -15.69
N LYS A 52 6.98 20.57 -15.26
CA LYS A 52 7.05 21.12 -13.91
C LYS A 52 6.05 20.42 -12.98
N PRO A 53 6.34 20.34 -11.67
CA PRO A 53 5.36 19.85 -10.71
C PRO A 53 4.08 20.69 -10.71
N VAL A 54 2.91 20.02 -10.79
CA VAL A 54 1.62 20.69 -10.81
C VAL A 54 1.03 20.93 -9.42
N ASN A 55 1.62 20.33 -8.38
CA ASN A 55 1.10 20.30 -7.01
C ASN A 55 2.00 21.02 -5.99
N ALA A 56 2.67 22.10 -6.40
CA ALA A 56 3.60 22.83 -5.53
C ALA A 56 2.96 23.30 -4.20
N LYS A 57 1.68 23.70 -4.24
CA LYS A 57 0.93 24.09 -3.04
C LYS A 57 0.71 22.92 -2.09
N ASP A 58 0.24 21.77 -2.60
CA ASP A 58 -0.04 20.59 -1.79
C ASP A 58 1.25 20.07 -1.14
N TYR A 59 2.36 20.08 -1.89
CA TYR A 59 3.68 19.74 -1.34
C TYR A 59 4.10 20.68 -0.23
N SER A 60 3.99 22.01 -0.43
CA SER A 60 4.36 23.00 0.58
C SER A 60 3.50 22.87 1.84
N ASP A 61 2.21 22.60 1.68
CA ASP A 61 1.32 22.35 2.80
C ASP A 61 1.65 21.04 3.51
N GLN A 62 2.05 19.98 2.79
CA GLN A 62 2.53 18.74 3.40
C GLN A 62 3.79 18.98 4.23
N VAL A 63 4.74 19.75 3.75
CA VAL A 63 5.97 20.11 4.49
C VAL A 63 5.63 20.87 5.78
N LYS A 64 4.69 21.82 5.73
CA LYS A 64 4.20 22.52 6.93
C LYS A 64 3.57 21.56 7.94
N VAL A 65 2.75 20.62 7.48
CA VAL A 65 2.12 19.61 8.34
C VAL A 65 3.17 18.68 8.97
N ILE A 66 4.24 18.33 8.25
CA ILE A 66 5.37 17.58 8.81
C ILE A 66 6.02 18.37 9.96
N ASN A 67 6.31 19.65 9.72
CA ASN A 67 6.92 20.51 10.75
C ASN A 67 6.06 20.59 12.02
N GLN A 68 4.75 20.74 11.88
CA GLN A 68 3.81 20.83 13.00
C GLN A 68 3.62 19.50 13.75
N SER A 69 3.55 18.39 13.03
CA SER A 69 3.16 17.08 13.59
C SER A 69 4.35 16.22 13.99
N SER A 70 5.50 16.41 13.37
CA SER A 70 6.73 15.64 13.57
C SER A 70 7.98 16.51 13.35
N PRO A 71 8.28 17.46 14.29
CA PRO A 71 9.43 18.36 14.16
C PRO A 71 10.77 17.62 13.97
N GLY A 72 10.92 16.46 14.59
CA GLY A 72 12.12 15.63 14.42
C GLY A 72 12.29 15.08 13.00
N LEU A 73 11.19 14.72 12.33
CA LEU A 73 11.22 14.33 10.91
C LEU A 73 11.52 15.55 10.03
N TYR A 74 10.90 16.68 10.31
CA TYR A 74 11.16 17.93 9.60
C TYR A 74 12.63 18.31 9.67
N ASN A 75 13.20 18.37 10.88
CA ASN A 75 14.58 18.82 11.09
C ASN A 75 15.62 17.94 10.36
N ARG A 76 15.37 16.64 10.26
CA ARG A 76 16.26 15.74 9.50
C ARG A 76 16.24 15.98 7.99
N ASN A 77 15.19 16.59 7.46
CA ASN A 77 14.99 16.79 6.02
C ASN A 77 14.87 18.28 5.67
N SER A 78 15.07 19.20 6.62
CA SER A 78 14.83 20.64 6.46
C SER A 78 15.61 21.24 5.30
N ASP A 79 16.87 20.87 5.13
CA ASP A 79 17.72 21.40 4.06
C ASP A 79 17.15 21.01 2.69
N THR A 80 16.74 19.75 2.52
CA THR A 80 16.09 19.29 1.29
C THR A 80 14.74 20.00 1.06
N PHE A 81 13.89 20.11 2.11
CA PHE A 81 12.61 20.80 1.97
C PHE A 81 12.79 22.27 1.56
N ASN A 82 13.73 22.98 2.18
CA ASN A 82 14.03 24.37 1.85
C ASN A 82 14.60 24.50 0.42
N ALA A 83 15.54 23.62 0.04
CA ALA A 83 16.11 23.61 -1.30
C ALA A 83 15.05 23.35 -2.38
N VAL A 84 14.15 22.38 -2.17
CA VAL A 84 13.02 22.09 -3.09
C VAL A 84 12.06 23.28 -3.17
N GLN A 85 11.75 23.94 -2.07
CA GLN A 85 10.91 25.15 -2.10
C GLN A 85 11.56 26.27 -2.89
N ASN A 86 12.86 26.54 -2.70
CA ASN A 86 13.60 27.53 -3.46
C ASN A 86 13.65 27.19 -4.95
N TRP A 87 13.88 25.92 -5.28
CA TRP A 87 13.84 25.42 -6.66
C TRP A 87 12.45 25.62 -7.30
N MET A 88 11.36 25.34 -6.58
CA MET A 88 10.00 25.58 -7.08
C MET A 88 9.75 27.07 -7.34
N LEU A 89 10.18 27.96 -6.44
CA LEU A 89 10.05 29.41 -6.59
C LEU A 89 10.86 29.94 -7.79
N ALA A 90 11.99 29.32 -8.10
CA ALA A 90 12.81 29.64 -9.27
C ALA A 90 12.29 29.06 -10.60
N GLY A 91 11.11 28.42 -10.58
CA GLY A 91 10.44 27.93 -11.78
C GLY A 91 10.53 26.42 -12.01
N ALA A 92 11.06 25.66 -11.05
CA ALA A 92 11.09 24.19 -11.03
C ALA A 92 11.71 23.52 -12.27
N ASP A 93 12.82 24.06 -12.73
CA ASP A 93 13.59 23.54 -13.87
C ASP A 93 14.48 22.38 -13.38
N THR A 94 14.20 21.16 -13.81
CA THR A 94 14.90 19.94 -13.38
C THR A 94 16.36 19.90 -13.82
N SER A 95 16.75 20.61 -14.87
CA SER A 95 18.16 20.74 -15.29
C SER A 95 18.99 21.60 -14.31
N LYS A 96 18.35 22.29 -13.37
CA LYS A 96 18.98 23.22 -12.43
C LYS A 96 18.95 22.75 -10.98
N LEU A 97 18.61 21.51 -10.70
CA LEU A 97 18.53 20.98 -9.33
C LEU A 97 19.83 21.19 -8.54
N SER A 98 20.99 20.97 -9.18
CA SER A 98 22.31 21.14 -8.55
C SER A 98 22.58 22.56 -8.08
N LEU A 99 22.01 23.60 -8.74
CA LEU A 99 22.15 25.00 -8.31
C LEU A 99 21.47 25.27 -6.96
N PHE A 100 20.55 24.42 -6.56
CA PHE A 100 19.87 24.49 -5.25
C PHE A 100 20.44 23.48 -4.25
N GLY A 101 21.55 22.82 -4.57
CA GLY A 101 22.13 21.78 -3.71
C GLY A 101 21.36 20.47 -3.70
N LEU A 102 20.47 20.24 -4.68
CA LEU A 102 19.66 19.04 -4.81
C LEU A 102 20.36 18.01 -5.70
N ASN A 103 20.44 16.78 -5.21
CA ASN A 103 20.85 15.62 -6.00
C ASN A 103 19.61 14.76 -6.28
N ALA A 104 19.45 14.36 -7.55
CA ALA A 104 18.39 13.46 -7.95
C ALA A 104 18.90 12.02 -8.05
N TYR A 105 18.14 11.08 -7.51
CA TYR A 105 18.41 9.66 -7.63
C TYR A 105 17.21 9.02 -8.34
N GLN A 106 17.48 8.23 -9.34
CA GLN A 106 16.45 7.54 -10.12
C GLN A 106 16.40 6.06 -9.73
N MET A 107 15.19 5.55 -9.58
CA MET A 107 14.95 4.11 -9.54
C MET A 107 14.89 3.59 -10.97
N GLU A 108 15.62 2.51 -11.28
CA GLU A 108 15.60 1.94 -12.63
C GLU A 108 14.25 1.32 -13.02
N GLY A 109 13.45 0.97 -12.01
CA GLY A 109 12.16 0.31 -12.22
C GLY A 109 12.30 -1.19 -12.55
N VAL A 110 11.16 -1.87 -12.59
CA VAL A 110 11.09 -3.33 -12.84
C VAL A 110 11.42 -3.67 -14.29
N ASP A 111 11.27 -2.72 -15.19
CA ASP A 111 11.48 -2.86 -16.64
C ASP A 111 12.82 -2.30 -17.14
N ASN A 112 13.68 -1.83 -16.25
CA ASN A 112 14.95 -1.15 -16.54
C ASN A 112 14.81 0.16 -17.34
N PHE A 113 13.62 0.75 -17.39
CA PHE A 113 13.35 2.04 -18.04
C PHE A 113 12.96 3.15 -17.04
N GLY A 114 13.16 2.94 -15.75
CA GLY A 114 12.80 3.91 -14.72
C GLY A 114 11.31 3.90 -14.35
N ASN A 115 10.51 2.97 -14.90
CA ASN A 115 9.12 2.86 -14.55
C ASN A 115 8.94 2.10 -13.23
N VAL A 116 8.34 2.74 -12.24
CA VAL A 116 7.99 2.14 -10.96
C VAL A 116 6.48 1.91 -10.89
N GLN A 117 6.08 0.81 -10.27
CA GLN A 117 4.65 0.55 -10.08
C GLN A 117 4.08 1.52 -9.06
N PHE A 118 3.15 2.37 -9.50
CA PHE A 118 2.34 3.22 -8.64
C PHE A 118 1.00 2.58 -8.33
N THR A 119 0.60 2.59 -7.06
CA THR A 119 -0.74 2.20 -6.63
C THR A 119 -1.39 3.37 -5.92
N GLY A 120 -2.66 3.64 -6.25
CA GLY A 120 -3.43 4.70 -5.59
C GLY A 120 -4.02 4.21 -4.27
N TYR A 121 -3.83 4.98 -3.21
CA TYR A 121 -4.57 4.82 -1.96
C TYR A 121 -5.67 5.87 -1.87
N TYR A 122 -6.81 5.48 -1.36
CA TYR A 122 -7.93 6.36 -1.07
C TYR A 122 -8.50 6.03 0.30
N THR A 123 -9.22 6.97 0.90
CA THR A 123 -9.90 6.72 2.16
C THR A 123 -11.36 6.37 1.86
N PRO A 124 -11.77 5.11 2.01
CA PRO A 124 -13.14 4.70 1.72
C PRO A 124 -14.11 5.31 2.73
N VAL A 125 -15.35 5.52 2.28
CA VAL A 125 -16.48 5.87 3.13
C VAL A 125 -17.46 4.70 3.10
N LEU A 126 -17.69 4.07 4.24
CA LEU A 126 -18.58 2.94 4.37
C LEU A 126 -19.88 3.36 5.02
N GLN A 127 -20.99 2.87 4.47
CA GLN A 127 -22.30 2.99 5.13
C GLN A 127 -22.40 1.96 6.25
N ALA A 128 -22.88 2.37 7.42
CA ALA A 128 -23.02 1.48 8.58
C ALA A 128 -24.21 1.80 9.47
N ARG A 129 -24.43 0.91 10.46
CA ARG A 129 -25.40 1.10 11.56
C ARG A 129 -24.74 0.67 12.87
N TYR A 130 -25.25 1.17 13.99
CA TYR A 130 -24.78 0.78 15.34
C TYR A 130 -25.22 -0.62 15.72
N THR A 131 -26.36 -1.08 15.19
CA THR A 131 -26.93 -2.40 15.42
C THR A 131 -27.23 -3.07 14.09
N PRO A 132 -27.25 -4.42 14.02
CA PRO A 132 -27.55 -5.11 12.78
C PRO A 132 -29.01 -4.84 12.36
N GLN A 133 -29.19 -4.44 11.10
CA GLN A 133 -30.52 -4.26 10.50
C GLN A 133 -30.48 -4.40 8.98
N GLY A 134 -31.36 -5.22 8.42
CA GLY A 134 -31.44 -5.45 6.97
C GLY A 134 -30.11 -5.92 6.39
N GLU A 135 -29.61 -5.18 5.41
CA GLU A 135 -28.31 -5.44 4.75
C GLU A 135 -27.11 -5.10 5.65
N PHE A 136 -27.29 -4.26 6.67
CA PHE A 136 -26.22 -3.87 7.60
C PHE A 136 -25.99 -4.97 8.64
N ARG A 137 -25.27 -6.00 8.24
CA ARG A 137 -25.02 -7.20 9.06
C ARG A 137 -23.56 -7.61 9.16
N HIS A 138 -22.65 -6.93 8.44
CA HIS A 138 -21.23 -7.27 8.40
C HIS A 138 -20.47 -6.45 9.45
N PRO A 139 -19.98 -7.09 10.53
CA PRO A 139 -19.39 -6.35 11.65
C PRO A 139 -17.99 -5.82 11.33
N LEU A 140 -17.70 -4.61 11.82
CA LEU A 140 -16.38 -4.09 12.02
C LEU A 140 -15.99 -4.23 13.49
N TYR A 141 -14.73 -4.61 13.75
CA TYR A 141 -14.27 -4.90 15.10
C TYR A 141 -13.18 -3.98 15.58
N ARG A 142 -13.22 -3.63 16.88
CA ARG A 142 -12.07 -3.09 17.59
C ARG A 142 -11.04 -4.17 17.87
N MET A 143 -9.78 -3.75 18.05
CA MET A 143 -8.70 -4.67 18.40
C MET A 143 -8.98 -5.37 19.72
N PRO A 144 -8.96 -6.70 19.78
CA PRO A 144 -9.04 -7.44 21.04
C PRO A 144 -7.87 -7.10 21.97
N ALA A 145 -8.10 -7.18 23.27
CA ALA A 145 -7.01 -7.06 24.24
C ALA A 145 -5.91 -8.11 23.95
N LYS A 146 -4.66 -7.70 24.09
CA LYS A 146 -3.51 -8.61 23.89
C LYS A 146 -3.62 -9.80 24.86
N GLY A 147 -3.69 -10.98 24.31
CA GLY A 147 -3.71 -12.25 25.04
C GLY A 147 -2.47 -13.10 24.68
N LYS A 148 -2.30 -14.22 25.41
CA LYS A 148 -1.20 -15.17 25.14
C LYS A 148 -1.43 -16.00 23.85
N ARG A 149 -2.66 -16.06 23.35
CA ARG A 149 -3.02 -16.83 22.15
C ARG A 149 -3.01 -15.97 20.91
N ARG A 150 -2.66 -16.57 19.79
CA ARG A 150 -2.81 -15.95 18.46
C ARG A 150 -4.29 -15.63 18.22
N LEU A 151 -4.57 -14.48 17.62
CA LEU A 151 -5.93 -14.11 17.22
C LEU A 151 -6.42 -15.02 16.08
N PRO A 152 -7.74 -15.25 15.98
CA PRO A 152 -8.32 -16.06 14.91
C PRO A 152 -8.03 -15.46 13.54
N ASP A 153 -8.00 -16.31 12.51
CA ASP A 153 -7.94 -15.89 11.12
C ASP A 153 -9.29 -15.32 10.63
N ARG A 154 -9.30 -14.81 9.39
CA ARG A 154 -10.50 -14.22 8.79
C ARG A 154 -11.68 -15.19 8.76
N ALA A 155 -11.47 -16.44 8.35
CA ALA A 155 -12.54 -17.43 8.25
C ALA A 155 -13.21 -17.67 9.61
N ALA A 156 -12.40 -17.83 10.67
CA ALA A 156 -12.92 -17.96 12.02
C ALA A 156 -13.63 -16.70 12.53
N ILE A 157 -13.13 -15.50 12.18
CA ILE A 157 -13.77 -14.22 12.51
C ILE A 157 -15.13 -14.12 11.81
N TYR A 158 -15.19 -14.42 10.51
CA TYR A 158 -16.44 -14.45 9.76
C TYR A 158 -17.42 -15.50 10.26
N ALA A 159 -16.92 -16.58 10.88
CA ALA A 159 -17.74 -17.58 11.58
C ALA A 159 -18.18 -17.16 13.00
N GLY A 160 -17.92 -15.91 13.42
CA GLY A 160 -18.39 -15.36 14.69
C GLY A 160 -17.45 -15.54 15.88
N ALA A 161 -16.16 -15.89 15.66
CA ALA A 161 -15.22 -16.12 16.77
C ALA A 161 -15.03 -14.91 17.71
N LEU A 162 -15.44 -13.71 17.28
CA LEU A 162 -15.30 -12.45 18.03
C LEU A 162 -16.64 -11.83 18.46
N ASP A 163 -17.80 -12.34 18.03
CA ASP A 163 -19.10 -11.69 18.18
C ASP A 163 -19.51 -11.48 19.66
N ASN A 164 -19.22 -12.44 20.50
CA ASN A 164 -19.62 -12.41 21.92
C ASN A 164 -18.60 -11.69 22.83
N ARG A 165 -17.67 -10.91 22.27
CA ARG A 165 -16.58 -10.28 23.02
C ARG A 165 -16.76 -8.78 23.21
N ASN A 166 -17.91 -8.22 22.88
CA ASN A 166 -18.18 -6.77 22.88
C ASN A 166 -17.14 -5.97 22.07
N LEU A 167 -16.73 -6.52 20.92
CA LEU A 167 -15.69 -5.94 20.06
C LEU A 167 -16.27 -5.24 18.82
N ILE A 168 -17.54 -5.48 18.51
CA ILE A 168 -18.20 -4.90 17.33
C ILE A 168 -18.42 -3.41 17.56
N ILE A 169 -18.07 -2.59 16.57
CA ILE A 169 -18.13 -1.13 16.62
C ILE A 169 -19.04 -0.54 15.54
N ALA A 170 -19.38 -1.30 14.52
CA ALA A 170 -20.33 -0.94 13.48
C ALA A 170 -20.75 -2.19 12.70
N TYR A 171 -21.88 -2.10 12.01
CA TYR A 171 -22.36 -3.08 11.04
C TYR A 171 -22.50 -2.41 9.68
N THR A 172 -21.76 -2.88 8.69
CA THR A 172 -21.79 -2.39 7.31
C THR A 172 -22.68 -3.26 6.42
N ASN A 173 -22.97 -2.77 5.23
CA ASN A 173 -23.75 -3.49 4.23
C ASN A 173 -22.92 -4.28 3.21
N SER A 174 -21.58 -4.25 3.31
CA SER A 174 -20.71 -4.88 2.31
C SER A 174 -19.45 -5.50 2.94
N LEU A 175 -19.27 -6.81 2.78
CA LEU A 175 -18.03 -7.51 3.14
C LEU A 175 -16.84 -7.03 2.32
N VAL A 176 -17.05 -6.71 1.04
CA VAL A 176 -16.00 -6.23 0.14
C VAL A 176 -15.51 -4.87 0.58
N ASP A 177 -16.42 -3.96 0.96
CA ASP A 177 -16.03 -2.63 1.43
C ASP A 177 -15.29 -2.70 2.76
N ASN A 178 -15.69 -3.59 3.68
CA ASN A 178 -14.93 -3.88 4.89
C ASN A 178 -13.51 -4.32 4.54
N PHE A 179 -13.38 -5.29 3.64
CA PHE A 179 -12.09 -5.78 3.20
C PHE A 179 -11.24 -4.69 2.54
N MET A 180 -11.86 -3.86 1.68
CA MET A 180 -11.14 -2.74 1.06
C MET A 180 -10.64 -1.74 2.11
N MET A 181 -11.45 -1.41 3.12
CA MET A 181 -11.03 -0.56 4.24
C MET A 181 -9.89 -1.20 5.04
N GLU A 182 -9.90 -2.52 5.23
CA GLU A 182 -8.80 -3.24 5.88
C GLU A 182 -7.50 -3.16 5.08
N VAL A 183 -7.56 -3.26 3.74
CA VAL A 183 -6.41 -3.10 2.85
C VAL A 183 -5.86 -1.67 2.90
N GLN A 184 -6.75 -0.67 2.95
CA GLN A 184 -6.35 0.75 3.08
C GLN A 184 -5.86 1.10 4.51
N GLY A 185 -6.19 0.27 5.51
CA GLY A 185 -5.80 0.46 6.91
C GLY A 185 -6.63 1.48 7.68
N SER A 186 -7.49 2.25 7.03
CA SER A 186 -8.41 3.21 7.64
C SER A 186 -9.54 3.58 6.70
N GLY A 187 -10.59 4.21 7.23
CA GLY A 187 -11.72 4.69 6.44
C GLY A 187 -12.63 5.62 7.25
N TYR A 188 -13.61 6.17 6.59
CA TYR A 188 -14.70 6.87 7.24
C TYR A 188 -15.95 5.99 7.27
N VAL A 189 -16.72 6.14 8.32
CA VAL A 189 -17.99 5.43 8.50
C VAL A 189 -19.11 6.45 8.64
N ASP A 190 -20.13 6.29 7.79
CA ASP A 190 -21.38 7.02 7.82
C ASP A 190 -22.47 6.14 8.45
N TYR A 191 -22.96 6.54 9.63
CA TYR A 191 -24.02 5.80 10.31
C TYR A 191 -25.42 6.14 9.78
N GLY A 192 -25.55 7.10 8.86
CA GLY A 192 -26.82 7.55 8.28
C GLY A 192 -27.71 8.28 9.30
N ASP A 193 -27.14 8.82 10.36
CA ASP A 193 -27.83 9.50 11.46
C ASP A 193 -27.72 11.05 11.38
N GLY A 194 -27.19 11.56 10.27
CA GLY A 194 -27.00 12.99 10.05
C GLY A 194 -25.81 13.60 10.80
N ARG A 195 -25.05 12.80 11.51
CA ARG A 195 -23.81 13.23 12.18
C ARG A 195 -22.63 13.22 11.21
N PRO A 196 -21.56 13.99 11.52
CA PRO A 196 -20.32 13.91 10.74
C PRO A 196 -19.76 12.49 10.68
N LEU A 197 -19.09 12.18 9.57
CA LEU A 197 -18.43 10.89 9.37
C LEU A 197 -17.47 10.57 10.52
N THR A 198 -17.50 9.33 10.99
CA THR A 198 -16.56 8.86 12.01
C THR A 198 -15.34 8.24 11.33
N PHE A 199 -14.14 8.72 11.66
CA PHE A 199 -12.91 8.13 11.17
C PHE A 199 -12.60 6.84 11.92
N PHE A 200 -12.40 5.74 11.19
CA PHE A 200 -11.95 4.46 11.73
C PHE A 200 -10.47 4.28 11.40
N GLY A 201 -9.62 4.59 12.38
CA GLY A 201 -8.18 4.44 12.26
C GLY A 201 -7.70 3.02 12.53
N TYR A 202 -6.57 2.65 11.96
CA TYR A 202 -5.91 1.36 12.20
C TYR A 202 -5.63 1.14 13.69
N ALA A 203 -6.06 -0.01 14.22
CA ALA A 203 -5.81 -0.40 15.61
C ALA A 203 -4.88 -1.60 15.75
N GLY A 204 -4.69 -2.36 14.68
CA GLY A 204 -3.82 -3.53 14.64
C GLY A 204 -4.35 -4.60 13.69
N LYS A 205 -3.61 -5.70 13.60
CA LYS A 205 -3.99 -6.88 12.79
C LYS A 205 -3.89 -8.16 13.60
N ASN A 206 -4.53 -9.23 13.11
CA ASN A 206 -4.55 -10.53 13.78
C ASN A 206 -3.21 -11.30 13.75
N GLY A 207 -2.21 -10.81 13.02
CA GLY A 207 -0.88 -11.42 12.94
C GLY A 207 -0.74 -12.57 11.93
N HIS A 208 -1.80 -12.87 11.15
CA HIS A 208 -1.70 -13.82 10.04
C HIS A 208 -1.09 -13.15 8.80
N ALA A 209 -0.47 -13.97 7.95
CA ALA A 209 0.14 -13.50 6.71
C ALA A 209 -0.94 -12.97 5.75
N TYR A 210 -0.64 -11.87 5.07
CA TYR A 210 -1.52 -11.34 4.03
C TYR A 210 -1.41 -12.21 2.75
N ARG A 211 -2.57 -12.53 2.16
CA ARG A 211 -2.68 -13.15 0.85
C ARG A 211 -3.55 -12.28 -0.05
N SER A 212 -3.01 -11.90 -1.20
CA SER A 212 -3.75 -11.05 -2.15
C SER A 212 -4.93 -11.82 -2.77
N ILE A 213 -6.15 -11.33 -2.55
CA ILE A 213 -7.36 -11.89 -3.20
C ILE A 213 -7.37 -11.59 -4.71
N GLY A 214 -6.78 -10.47 -5.14
CA GLY A 214 -6.59 -10.18 -6.55
C GLY A 214 -5.71 -11.22 -7.24
N LYS A 215 -4.64 -11.68 -6.55
CA LYS A 215 -3.84 -12.79 -7.07
C LYS A 215 -4.65 -14.08 -7.12
N VAL A 216 -5.50 -14.35 -6.16
CA VAL A 216 -6.40 -15.53 -6.18
C VAL A 216 -7.30 -15.50 -7.39
N LEU A 217 -7.93 -14.36 -7.71
CA LEU A 217 -8.78 -14.22 -8.90
C LEU A 217 -8.00 -14.40 -10.20
N ILE A 218 -6.77 -13.89 -10.27
CA ILE A 218 -5.89 -14.11 -11.44
C ILE A 218 -5.55 -15.60 -11.57
N ASP A 219 -5.16 -16.24 -10.48
CA ASP A 219 -4.77 -17.66 -10.48
C ASP A 219 -5.96 -18.58 -10.82
N ARG A 220 -7.20 -18.17 -10.53
CA ARG A 220 -8.45 -18.85 -10.94
C ARG A 220 -8.85 -18.56 -12.39
N GLY A 221 -8.20 -17.59 -13.05
CA GLY A 221 -8.58 -17.15 -14.40
C GLY A 221 -9.85 -16.31 -14.48
N GLU A 222 -10.34 -15.82 -13.33
CA GLU A 222 -11.60 -15.05 -13.25
C GLU A 222 -11.40 -13.57 -13.59
N VAL A 223 -10.18 -13.05 -13.40
CA VAL A 223 -9.79 -11.70 -13.82
C VAL A 223 -8.41 -11.75 -14.47
N ALA A 224 -8.28 -11.17 -15.66
CA ALA A 224 -6.98 -11.09 -16.32
C ALA A 224 -6.00 -10.21 -15.51
N ARG A 225 -4.72 -10.58 -15.53
CA ARG A 225 -3.68 -9.83 -14.80
C ARG A 225 -3.62 -8.35 -15.19
N ALA A 226 -3.81 -8.06 -16.49
CA ALA A 226 -3.79 -6.70 -17.02
C ALA A 226 -4.95 -5.82 -16.53
N ASP A 227 -6.08 -6.45 -16.18
CA ASP A 227 -7.31 -5.77 -15.78
C ASP A 227 -7.48 -5.74 -14.25
N MET A 228 -6.54 -6.34 -13.49
CA MET A 228 -6.65 -6.46 -12.04
C MET A 228 -6.54 -5.10 -11.37
N SER A 229 -7.60 -4.73 -10.69
CA SER A 229 -7.73 -3.48 -9.93
C SER A 229 -8.71 -3.67 -8.76
N MET A 230 -8.77 -2.71 -7.83
CA MET A 230 -9.80 -2.66 -6.78
C MET A 230 -11.21 -2.63 -7.39
N GLN A 231 -11.38 -1.93 -8.51
CA GLN A 231 -12.64 -1.87 -9.22
C GLN A 231 -13.02 -3.22 -9.84
N ALA A 232 -12.06 -3.95 -10.43
CA ALA A 232 -12.31 -5.28 -10.97
C ALA A 232 -12.75 -6.27 -9.86
N ILE A 233 -12.16 -6.18 -8.67
CA ILE A 233 -12.57 -7.00 -7.52
C ILE A 233 -14.01 -6.65 -7.10
N ARG A 234 -14.39 -5.36 -7.08
CA ARG A 234 -15.78 -4.94 -6.78
C ARG A 234 -16.75 -5.46 -7.82
N GLN A 235 -16.45 -5.29 -9.09
CA GLN A 235 -17.28 -5.79 -10.21
C GLN A 235 -17.43 -7.31 -10.16
N TRP A 236 -16.36 -8.03 -9.82
CA TRP A 236 -16.44 -9.46 -9.61
C TRP A 236 -17.43 -9.79 -8.48
N ALA A 237 -17.30 -9.12 -7.35
CA ALA A 237 -18.16 -9.35 -6.19
C ALA A 237 -19.64 -8.99 -6.43
N GLU A 238 -19.94 -7.95 -7.23
CA GLU A 238 -21.29 -7.56 -7.62
C GLU A 238 -22.00 -8.64 -8.47
N ASN A 239 -21.23 -9.47 -9.17
CA ASN A 239 -21.72 -10.54 -10.03
C ASN A 239 -21.74 -11.93 -9.35
N HIS A 240 -21.36 -12.01 -8.06
CA HIS A 240 -21.29 -13.25 -7.32
C HIS A 240 -22.12 -13.19 -6.04
N SER A 241 -22.53 -14.35 -5.56
CA SER A 241 -23.26 -14.46 -4.31
C SER A 241 -22.39 -14.05 -3.11
N GLU A 242 -23.03 -13.64 -2.01
CA GLU A 242 -22.32 -13.31 -0.77
C GLU A 242 -21.46 -14.49 -0.26
N ALA A 243 -21.90 -15.72 -0.47
CA ALA A 243 -21.16 -16.93 -0.08
C ALA A 243 -19.85 -17.07 -0.89
N GLU A 244 -19.89 -16.82 -2.20
CA GLU A 244 -18.69 -16.85 -3.06
C GLU A 244 -17.75 -15.69 -2.73
N VAL A 245 -18.29 -14.50 -2.49
CA VAL A 245 -17.51 -13.34 -2.05
C VAL A 245 -16.81 -13.65 -0.73
N ARG A 246 -17.54 -14.20 0.23
CA ARG A 246 -17.00 -14.59 1.53
C ARG A 246 -15.88 -15.63 1.37
N GLU A 247 -16.10 -16.67 0.57
CA GLU A 247 -15.09 -17.71 0.26
C GLU A 247 -13.82 -17.11 -0.31
N LEU A 248 -13.94 -16.18 -1.27
CA LEU A 248 -12.80 -15.45 -1.82
C LEU A 248 -12.05 -14.66 -0.75
N LEU A 249 -12.75 -13.89 0.08
CA LEU A 249 -12.14 -13.07 1.12
C LEU A 249 -11.44 -13.93 2.18
N GLU A 250 -11.98 -15.10 2.51
CA GLU A 250 -11.42 -16.06 3.46
C GLU A 250 -10.08 -16.65 2.97
N GLN A 251 -9.75 -16.56 1.67
CA GLN A 251 -8.42 -16.90 1.16
C GLN A 251 -7.31 -16.01 1.74
N ASN A 252 -7.67 -14.84 2.25
CA ASN A 252 -6.75 -13.97 2.98
C ASN A 252 -6.96 -14.13 4.49
N PRO A 253 -6.09 -14.86 5.21
CA PRO A 253 -6.25 -15.08 6.65
C PRO A 253 -5.97 -13.83 7.50
N SER A 254 -5.33 -12.80 6.95
CA SER A 254 -5.08 -11.54 7.65
C SER A 254 -6.38 -10.76 7.86
N PHE A 255 -6.51 -10.13 9.03
CA PHE A 255 -7.66 -9.31 9.40
C PHE A 255 -7.19 -8.05 10.15
N VAL A 256 -7.78 -6.89 9.81
CA VAL A 256 -7.46 -5.61 10.41
C VAL A 256 -8.57 -5.16 11.35
N PHE A 257 -8.17 -4.61 12.48
CA PHE A 257 -9.04 -4.06 13.50
C PHE A 257 -8.97 -2.53 13.51
N PHE A 258 -10.05 -1.88 13.90
CA PHE A 258 -10.19 -0.44 13.85
C PHE A 258 -10.47 0.17 15.22
N LYS A 259 -10.23 1.46 15.34
CA LYS A 259 -10.68 2.30 16.45
C LYS A 259 -11.40 3.53 15.90
N PRO A 260 -12.63 3.79 16.33
CA PRO A 260 -13.33 5.03 16.00
C PRO A 260 -12.60 6.22 16.62
N VAL A 261 -12.36 7.27 15.83
CA VAL A 261 -11.78 8.54 16.31
C VAL A 261 -12.57 9.67 15.68
N MET A 262 -13.10 10.57 16.49
CA MET A 262 -13.81 11.73 15.98
C MET A 262 -12.80 12.73 15.40
N TYR A 263 -13.05 13.22 14.18
CA TYR A 263 -12.30 14.30 13.53
C TYR A 263 -10.79 14.08 13.39
N ALA A 264 -10.32 12.83 13.25
CA ALA A 264 -8.92 12.57 13.02
C ALA A 264 -8.58 12.64 11.51
N PRO A 265 -7.47 13.27 11.14
CA PRO A 265 -6.95 13.18 9.78
C PRO A 265 -6.36 11.79 9.51
N VAL A 266 -6.38 11.38 8.25
CA VAL A 266 -5.65 10.19 7.80
C VAL A 266 -4.15 10.39 8.05
N LYS A 267 -3.50 9.41 8.65
CA LYS A 267 -2.06 9.45 8.95
C LYS A 267 -1.37 8.22 8.37
N GLY A 268 -0.18 8.43 7.83
CA GLY A 268 0.73 7.35 7.45
C GLY A 268 1.50 6.76 8.63
N ALA A 269 2.37 5.80 8.36
CA ALA A 269 3.24 5.16 9.36
C ALA A 269 4.18 6.13 10.08
N SER A 270 4.47 7.29 9.50
CA SER A 270 5.21 8.39 10.14
C SER A 270 4.40 9.16 11.19
N ALA A 271 3.14 8.79 11.44
CA ALA A 271 2.18 9.48 12.31
C ALA A 271 1.87 10.93 11.89
N VAL A 272 2.24 11.33 10.69
CA VAL A 272 1.99 12.66 10.10
C VAL A 272 0.66 12.61 9.32
N PRO A 273 -0.21 13.62 9.45
CA PRO A 273 -1.38 13.77 8.56
C PRO A 273 -0.97 13.82 7.09
N LEU A 274 -1.67 13.07 6.26
CA LEU A 274 -1.37 12.95 4.83
C LEU A 274 -2.21 13.95 4.02
N ILE A 275 -1.54 14.67 3.12
CA ILE A 275 -2.19 15.49 2.11
C ILE A 275 -2.27 14.67 0.81
N ALA A 276 -3.46 14.58 0.25
CA ALA A 276 -3.70 13.87 -1.00
C ALA A 276 -2.78 14.41 -2.11
N LYS A 277 -2.25 13.50 -2.93
CA LYS A 277 -1.38 13.81 -4.06
C LYS A 277 0.02 14.39 -3.69
N ALA A 278 0.30 14.61 -2.41
CA ALA A 278 1.59 15.08 -1.89
C ALA A 278 2.25 14.12 -0.91
N SER A 279 1.63 12.97 -0.66
CA SER A 279 2.15 11.93 0.23
C SER A 279 2.19 10.60 -0.49
N VAL A 280 3.19 9.78 -0.18
CA VAL A 280 3.37 8.45 -0.79
C VAL A 280 3.81 7.44 0.26
N ALA A 281 3.40 6.18 0.07
CA ALA A 281 3.96 5.04 0.77
C ALA A 281 5.19 4.51 0.02
N SER A 282 6.21 4.09 0.73
CA SER A 282 7.45 3.57 0.16
C SER A 282 8.05 2.46 1.01
N ASP A 283 8.92 1.66 0.41
CA ASP A 283 9.82 0.82 1.20
C ASP A 283 10.84 1.73 1.91
N LYS A 284 10.68 1.86 3.22
CA LYS A 284 11.51 2.71 4.06
C LYS A 284 13.00 2.32 4.11
N SER A 285 13.34 1.11 3.66
CA SER A 285 14.73 0.65 3.56
C SER A 285 15.45 1.26 2.37
N LEU A 286 14.69 1.63 1.32
CA LEU A 286 15.20 2.27 0.10
C LEU A 286 14.93 3.78 0.10
N ILE A 287 13.72 4.18 0.49
CA ILE A 287 13.26 5.57 0.51
C ILE A 287 12.81 5.90 1.93
N PRO A 288 13.72 6.44 2.76
CA PRO A 288 13.42 6.75 4.16
C PRO A 288 12.28 7.77 4.32
N PRO A 289 11.56 7.74 5.47
CA PRO A 289 10.54 8.73 5.76
C PRO A 289 11.08 10.17 5.71
N GLY A 290 10.32 11.05 5.06
CA GLY A 290 10.69 12.45 4.83
C GLY A 290 11.39 12.70 3.50
N THR A 291 11.78 11.67 2.76
CA THR A 291 12.37 11.83 1.42
C THR A 291 11.37 12.51 0.49
N THR A 292 11.82 13.52 -0.22
CA THR A 292 11.07 14.15 -1.32
C THR A 292 11.23 13.34 -2.59
N LEU A 293 10.12 13.07 -3.27
CA LEU A 293 10.08 12.39 -4.56
C LEU A 293 9.48 13.32 -5.61
N LEU A 294 10.10 13.32 -6.78
CA LEU A 294 9.55 13.89 -8.01
C LEU A 294 9.08 12.72 -8.89
N ALA A 295 7.81 12.63 -9.15
CA ALA A 295 7.24 11.52 -9.89
C ALA A 295 6.43 11.99 -11.10
N GLU A 296 6.60 11.31 -12.21
CA GLU A 296 5.71 11.39 -13.36
C GLU A 296 4.56 10.42 -13.16
N VAL A 297 3.36 10.96 -12.96
CA VAL A 297 2.17 10.18 -12.59
C VAL A 297 1.21 10.15 -13.76
N PRO A 298 0.75 8.96 -14.21
CA PRO A 298 -0.26 8.86 -15.25
C PRO A 298 -1.57 9.47 -14.81
N LEU A 299 -2.21 10.19 -15.72
CA LEU A 299 -3.57 10.70 -15.50
C LEU A 299 -4.59 9.64 -15.90
N LEU A 300 -5.48 9.35 -14.98
CA LEU A 300 -6.60 8.44 -15.19
C LEU A 300 -7.89 9.25 -15.34
N ASP A 301 -8.82 8.75 -16.16
CA ASP A 301 -10.18 9.26 -16.25
C ASP A 301 -11.04 8.80 -15.05
N ASP A 302 -12.31 9.20 -15.04
CA ASP A 302 -13.26 8.86 -13.96
C ASP A 302 -13.54 7.35 -13.87
N GLN A 303 -13.18 6.58 -14.89
CA GLN A 303 -13.29 5.11 -14.93
C GLN A 303 -11.97 4.42 -14.54
N GLY A 304 -10.93 5.19 -14.19
CA GLY A 304 -9.62 4.67 -13.84
C GLY A 304 -8.76 4.26 -15.04
N LYS A 305 -9.15 4.62 -16.27
CA LYS A 305 -8.41 4.32 -17.49
C LYS A 305 -7.38 5.40 -17.79
N PHE A 306 -6.21 4.99 -18.26
CA PHE A 306 -5.13 5.91 -18.63
C PHE A 306 -5.55 6.81 -19.80
N THR A 307 -5.38 8.13 -19.62
CA THR A 307 -5.77 9.15 -20.61
C THR A 307 -4.72 9.42 -21.68
N GLY A 308 -3.57 8.73 -21.64
CA GLY A 308 -2.42 9.04 -22.50
C GLY A 308 -1.59 10.25 -22.03
N LYS A 309 -1.90 10.83 -20.87
CA LYS A 309 -1.21 12.00 -20.34
C LYS A 309 -0.59 11.71 -18.98
N TYR A 310 0.52 12.39 -18.72
CA TYR A 310 1.22 12.36 -17.43
C TYR A 310 1.29 13.76 -16.81
N GLN A 311 1.54 13.81 -15.53
CA GLN A 311 1.85 15.04 -14.82
C GLN A 311 2.95 14.81 -13.79
N MET A 312 3.83 15.80 -13.64
CA MET A 312 4.85 15.77 -12.60
C MET A 312 4.24 16.18 -11.26
N ARG A 313 4.59 15.44 -10.20
CA ARG A 313 4.19 15.73 -8.83
C ARG A 313 5.34 15.61 -7.86
N LEU A 314 5.36 16.52 -6.88
CA LEU A 314 6.20 16.40 -5.69
C LEU A 314 5.41 15.70 -4.59
N MET A 315 6.04 14.69 -3.97
CA MET A 315 5.47 13.93 -2.87
C MET A 315 6.52 13.72 -1.78
N VAL A 316 6.06 13.48 -0.57
CA VAL A 316 6.93 13.11 0.56
C VAL A 316 6.60 11.69 1.00
N ALA A 317 7.62 10.86 1.20
CA ALA A 317 7.48 9.52 1.74
C ALA A 317 7.09 9.60 3.22
N LEU A 318 5.82 9.29 3.55
CA LEU A 318 5.27 9.41 4.91
C LEU A 318 4.57 8.13 5.38
N ASP A 319 4.43 7.16 4.50
CA ASP A 319 3.83 5.87 4.81
C ASP A 319 4.70 4.72 4.32
N VAL A 320 4.33 3.49 4.66
CA VAL A 320 5.03 2.27 4.27
C VAL A 320 4.11 1.39 3.42
N GLY A 321 4.64 0.89 2.32
CA GLY A 321 3.94 0.04 1.36
C GLY A 321 4.64 -1.29 1.15
#